data_acfb10379ceb355a3630975f72c6f507
#
_entry.id   acfb10379ceb355a3630975f72c6f507
#
_cell.length_a   1.000
_cell.length_b   1.000
_cell.length_c   1.000
_cell.angle_alpha   90.00
_cell.angle_beta   90.00
_cell.angle_gamma   90.00
#
_symmetry.space_group_name_H-M   'P 1'
#
loop_
_entity.id
_entity.type
_entity.pdbx_description
1 polymer ?
#
loop_
_entity_poly.entity_id
_entity_poly.type
_entity_poly.pdbx_seq_one_letter_code
_entity_poly.pdbx_strand_id
1 'polypeptide(L)'
;MGHIHEKYDFIVTLFIVHRGKVLFAHHPRYGKWVPVGGHIELNEDPEQALSREVKEETGLDIEILSQKADFLPDADTKLLHRPNYMDVYDANPPHKHIALIYFAEAASSAFKKSDEHLELKWLKQEEVTSPVYNLTASLIFYATKALEASAQRKTKLQ
;
A
#
# COMPACT_ATOMS: atom_id res chain seq x y z
N MET A 1 12.63 8.12 8.33
CA MET A 1 13.70 7.68 7.43
C MET A 1 14.22 8.84 6.60
N GLY A 2 15.53 8.95 6.42
CA GLY A 2 16.12 9.96 5.54
C GLY A 2 15.81 9.68 4.07
N HIS A 3 15.80 10.71 3.25
CA HIS A 3 15.67 10.56 1.81
C HIS A 3 16.91 9.87 1.22
N ILE A 4 16.71 8.96 0.28
CA ILE A 4 17.77 8.25 -0.43
C ILE A 4 18.35 9.13 -1.53
N HIS A 5 17.50 9.92 -2.19
CA HIS A 5 17.84 10.88 -3.22
C HIS A 5 17.29 12.27 -2.90
N GLU A 6 17.96 13.31 -3.38
CA GLU A 6 17.56 14.69 -3.12
C GLU A 6 16.25 15.08 -3.82
N LYS A 7 15.95 14.49 -4.98
CA LYS A 7 14.83 14.90 -5.84
C LYS A 7 13.72 13.88 -5.95
N TYR A 8 14.05 12.60 -6.06
CA TYR A 8 13.09 11.52 -6.27
C TYR A 8 13.45 10.32 -5.40
N ASP A 9 12.49 9.82 -4.65
CA ASP A 9 12.58 8.52 -3.99
C ASP A 9 11.50 7.57 -4.51
N PHE A 10 11.85 6.28 -4.60
CA PHE A 10 10.88 5.22 -4.85
C PHE A 10 10.24 4.80 -3.53
N ILE A 11 8.93 4.73 -3.54
CA ILE A 11 8.15 4.23 -2.42
C ILE A 11 7.23 3.09 -2.85
N VAL A 12 6.88 2.24 -1.92
CA VAL A 12 5.78 1.30 -2.04
C VAL A 12 4.58 1.81 -1.27
N THR A 13 3.41 1.68 -1.85
CA THR A 13 2.13 2.06 -1.24
C THR A 13 1.16 0.89 -1.36
N LEU A 14 0.55 0.49 -0.25
CA LEU A 14 -0.26 -0.70 -0.18
C LEU A 14 -1.67 -0.41 0.33
N PHE A 15 -2.66 -0.72 -0.48
CA PHE A 15 -4.07 -0.74 -0.08
C PHE A 15 -4.44 -2.15 0.33
N ILE A 16 -4.46 -2.39 1.65
CA ILE A 16 -4.75 -3.70 2.24
C ILE A 16 -6.25 -3.82 2.46
N VAL A 17 -6.85 -4.86 1.91
CA VAL A 17 -8.29 -5.15 2.05
C VAL A 17 -8.51 -6.34 2.99
N HIS A 18 -9.52 -6.24 3.84
CA HIS A 18 -10.03 -7.35 4.63
C HIS A 18 -11.56 -7.27 4.72
N ARG A 19 -12.26 -8.31 4.23
CA ARG A 19 -13.73 -8.41 4.27
C ARG A 19 -14.47 -7.16 3.80
N GLY A 20 -14.06 -6.59 2.66
CA GLY A 20 -14.71 -5.43 2.05
C GLY A 20 -14.40 -4.10 2.72
N LYS A 21 -13.34 -4.03 3.51
CA LYS A 21 -12.81 -2.79 4.11
C LYS A 21 -11.34 -2.63 3.73
N VAL A 22 -10.89 -1.40 3.58
CA VAL A 22 -9.50 -1.04 3.30
C VAL A 22 -8.85 -0.39 4.51
N LEU A 23 -7.59 -0.74 4.79
CA LEU A 23 -6.84 -0.24 5.93
C LEU A 23 -6.22 1.13 5.63
N PHE A 24 -6.42 2.07 6.54
CA PHE A 24 -5.73 3.35 6.57
C PHE A 24 -5.07 3.58 7.93
N ALA A 25 -3.95 4.30 7.90
CA ALA A 25 -3.21 4.75 9.07
C ALA A 25 -3.31 6.26 9.22
N HIS A 26 -3.55 6.76 10.43
CA HIS A 26 -3.51 8.19 10.73
C HIS A 26 -2.07 8.61 11.05
N HIS A 27 -1.44 9.34 10.13
CA HIS A 27 -0.05 9.74 10.26
C HIS A 27 0.11 10.94 11.20
N PRO A 28 0.90 10.85 12.29
CA PRO A 28 0.98 11.89 13.32
C PRO A 28 1.55 13.21 12.78
N ARG A 29 2.57 13.14 11.92
CA ARG A 29 3.26 14.32 11.38
C ARG A 29 2.38 15.16 10.44
N TYR A 30 1.53 14.50 9.65
CA TYR A 30 0.72 15.16 8.63
C TYR A 30 -0.73 15.38 9.04
N GLY A 31 -1.17 14.74 10.13
CA GLY A 31 -2.58 14.76 10.57
C GLY A 31 -3.54 14.23 9.50
N LYS A 32 -3.08 13.30 8.67
CA LYS A 32 -3.83 12.76 7.52
C LYS A 32 -3.89 11.24 7.57
N TRP A 33 -4.97 10.71 7.00
CA TRP A 33 -5.10 9.29 6.75
C TRP A 33 -4.36 8.91 5.48
N VAL A 34 -3.49 7.91 5.58
CA VAL A 34 -2.62 7.44 4.51
C VAL A 34 -2.68 5.91 4.43
N PRO A 35 -2.44 5.31 3.25
CA PRO A 35 -2.25 3.86 3.16
C PRO A 35 -0.92 3.45 3.80
N VAL A 36 -0.78 2.16 4.06
CA VAL A 36 0.47 1.55 4.54
C VAL A 36 1.55 1.63 3.46
N GLY A 37 2.80 1.89 3.85
CA GLY A 37 3.92 1.90 2.92
C GLY A 37 5.03 2.85 3.33
N GLY A 38 6.07 2.88 2.51
CA GLY A 38 7.26 3.70 2.77
C GLY A 38 8.31 3.58 1.69
N HIS A 39 9.51 4.08 1.97
CA HIS A 39 10.62 4.10 1.04
C HIS A 39 11.15 2.69 0.74
N ILE A 40 11.55 2.45 -0.51
CA ILE A 40 12.35 1.28 -0.88
C ILE A 40 13.79 1.60 -0.52
N GLU A 41 14.36 0.84 0.41
CA GLU A 41 15.75 1.04 0.83
C GLU A 41 16.74 0.53 -0.23
N LEU A 42 18.02 0.96 -0.14
CA LEU A 42 19.04 0.67 -1.15
C LEU A 42 19.31 -0.83 -1.39
N ASN A 43 19.01 -1.66 -0.42
CA ASN A 43 19.24 -3.11 -0.46
C ASN A 43 17.95 -3.92 -0.55
N GLU A 44 16.84 -3.29 -0.94
CA GLU A 44 15.53 -3.92 -1.05
C GLU A 44 15.00 -3.90 -2.48
N ASP A 45 14.29 -4.97 -2.85
CA ASP A 45 13.35 -4.91 -3.96
C ASP A 45 11.95 -4.44 -3.43
N PRO A 46 11.02 -4.07 -4.32
CA PRO A 46 9.70 -3.58 -3.91
C PRO A 46 8.91 -4.55 -3.02
N GLU A 47 9.01 -5.87 -3.21
CA GLU A 47 8.29 -6.85 -2.38
C GLU A 47 8.92 -6.96 -0.98
N GLN A 48 10.24 -6.83 -0.88
CA GLN A 48 10.93 -6.78 0.41
C GLN A 48 10.51 -5.52 1.20
N ALA A 49 10.48 -4.36 0.53
CA ALA A 49 10.01 -3.12 1.13
C ALA A 49 8.54 -3.25 1.59
N LEU A 50 7.64 -3.79 0.75
CA LEU A 50 6.24 -4.05 1.12
C LEU A 50 6.13 -4.93 2.37
N SER A 51 6.86 -6.03 2.39
CA SER A 51 6.82 -6.98 3.51
C SER A 51 7.30 -6.34 4.80
N ARG A 52 8.38 -5.57 4.75
CA ARG A 52 8.93 -4.84 5.89
C ARG A 52 7.93 -3.81 6.42
N GLU A 53 7.45 -2.91 5.56
CA GLU A 53 6.52 -1.83 5.96
C GLU A 53 5.22 -2.39 6.55
N VAL A 54 4.61 -3.39 5.92
CA VAL A 54 3.40 -4.03 6.47
C VAL A 54 3.65 -4.64 7.85
N LYS A 55 4.80 -5.30 8.02
CA LYS A 55 5.14 -5.95 9.29
C LYS A 55 5.41 -4.94 10.38
N GLU A 56 6.14 -3.88 10.08
CA GLU A 56 6.49 -2.80 10.99
C GLU A 56 5.26 -1.98 11.40
N GLU A 57 4.46 -1.57 10.42
CA GLU A 57 3.31 -0.69 10.67
C GLU A 57 2.08 -1.41 11.23
N THR A 58 1.85 -2.67 10.83
CA THR A 58 0.57 -3.36 11.11
C THR A 58 0.70 -4.74 11.73
N GLY A 59 1.80 -5.42 11.53
CA GLY A 59 1.99 -6.82 11.93
C GLY A 59 1.13 -7.83 11.17
N LEU A 60 0.43 -7.43 10.11
CA LEU A 60 -0.44 -8.30 9.34
C LEU A 60 0.36 -9.23 8.42
N ASP A 61 -0.28 -10.36 8.08
CA ASP A 61 0.11 -11.21 6.96
C ASP A 61 -0.81 -10.92 5.78
N ILE A 62 -0.21 -10.67 4.61
CA ILE A 62 -0.91 -10.24 3.41
C ILE A 62 -0.58 -11.12 2.20
N GLU A 63 -1.48 -11.09 1.23
CA GLU A 63 -1.30 -11.64 -0.11
C GLU A 63 -1.51 -10.54 -1.14
N ILE A 64 -0.49 -10.31 -2.01
CA ILE A 64 -0.58 -9.31 -3.08
C ILE A 64 -1.55 -9.82 -4.15
N LEU A 65 -2.45 -8.96 -4.61
CA LEU A 65 -3.52 -9.32 -5.56
C LEU A 65 -3.10 -9.29 -7.03
N SER A 66 -2.03 -8.58 -7.38
CA SER A 66 -1.52 -8.54 -8.74
C SER A 66 -0.75 -9.81 -9.11
N GLN A 67 -0.51 -10.01 -10.39
CA GLN A 67 0.19 -11.19 -10.90
C GLN A 67 1.66 -10.88 -11.21
N LYS A 68 2.49 -11.92 -11.11
CA LYS A 68 3.82 -11.96 -11.72
C LYS A 68 3.70 -12.30 -13.21
N ALA A 69 4.75 -12.02 -13.97
CA ALA A 69 4.82 -12.47 -15.36
C ALA A 69 4.78 -14.02 -15.42
N ASP A 70 4.06 -14.55 -16.39
CA ASP A 70 3.88 -16.00 -16.58
C ASP A 70 4.93 -16.56 -17.56
N PHE A 71 6.14 -16.76 -17.07
CA PHE A 71 7.20 -17.47 -17.77
C PHE A 71 8.21 -18.04 -16.79
N LEU A 72 9.05 -18.98 -17.23
CA LEU A 72 10.16 -19.49 -16.44
C LEU A 72 11.37 -18.55 -16.57
N PRO A 73 11.76 -17.84 -15.50
CA PRO A 73 12.88 -16.92 -15.57
C PRO A 73 14.23 -17.65 -15.55
N ASP A 74 15.27 -16.96 -15.99
CA ASP A 74 16.64 -17.40 -15.80
C ASP A 74 16.99 -17.49 -14.32
N ALA A 75 18.07 -18.22 -13.99
CA ALA A 75 18.46 -18.49 -12.62
C ALA A 75 18.73 -17.23 -11.78
N ASP A 76 19.18 -16.16 -12.42
CA ASP A 76 19.51 -14.89 -11.77
C ASP A 76 18.35 -13.87 -11.76
N THR A 77 17.18 -14.26 -12.27
CA THR A 77 16.02 -13.39 -12.39
C THR A 77 14.94 -13.75 -11.37
N LYS A 78 14.60 -12.82 -10.50
CA LYS A 78 13.44 -12.90 -9.60
C LYS A 78 12.25 -12.17 -10.20
N LEU A 79 11.15 -12.88 -10.45
CA LEU A 79 9.91 -12.28 -10.91
C LEU A 79 9.19 -11.60 -9.74
N LEU A 80 8.81 -10.34 -9.93
CA LEU A 80 8.05 -9.55 -8.97
C LEU A 80 6.59 -9.41 -9.39
N HIS A 81 5.71 -9.22 -8.41
CA HIS A 81 4.34 -8.77 -8.69
C HIS A 81 4.38 -7.39 -9.34
N ARG A 82 3.55 -7.21 -10.35
CA ARG A 82 3.38 -5.90 -10.98
C ARG A 82 2.65 -4.97 -10.01
N PRO A 83 3.07 -3.69 -9.88
CA PRO A 83 2.23 -2.71 -9.21
C PRO A 83 0.90 -2.58 -9.97
N ASN A 84 -0.19 -2.40 -9.25
CA ASN A 84 -1.50 -2.15 -9.87
C ASN A 84 -1.54 -0.79 -10.56
N TYR A 85 -0.86 0.19 -9.97
CA TYR A 85 -0.71 1.54 -10.49
C TYR A 85 0.67 2.11 -10.13
N MET A 86 1.03 3.18 -10.82
CA MET A 86 2.21 4.00 -10.51
C MET A 86 1.82 5.46 -10.66
N ASP A 87 2.33 6.30 -9.78
CA ASP A 87 2.25 7.75 -9.93
C ASP A 87 3.49 8.46 -9.38
N VAL A 88 3.54 9.76 -9.55
CA VAL A 88 4.55 10.62 -8.95
C VAL A 88 3.86 11.85 -8.34
N TYR A 89 4.24 12.17 -7.11
CA TYR A 89 3.68 13.33 -6.42
C TYR A 89 4.72 14.10 -5.61
N ASP A 90 4.40 15.36 -5.32
CA ASP A 90 5.22 16.21 -4.45
C ASP A 90 5.04 15.78 -2.99
N ALA A 91 6.09 15.23 -2.40
CA ALA A 91 6.10 14.81 -1.01
C ALA A 91 6.45 15.97 -0.07
N ASN A 92 7.51 16.69 -0.42
CA ASN A 92 7.98 17.89 0.26
C ASN A 92 8.82 18.69 -0.76
N PRO A 93 8.22 19.57 -1.57
CA PRO A 93 8.89 20.24 -2.67
C PRO A 93 10.25 20.85 -2.28
N PRO A 94 11.30 20.65 -3.11
CA PRO A 94 11.28 20.10 -4.47
C PRO A 94 11.31 18.56 -4.55
N HIS A 95 11.23 17.85 -3.42
CA HIS A 95 11.31 16.38 -3.35
C HIS A 95 10.00 15.71 -3.78
N LYS A 96 10.12 14.65 -4.59
CA LYS A 96 9.00 13.87 -5.13
C LYS A 96 9.12 12.39 -4.78
N HIS A 97 7.99 11.73 -4.66
CA HIS A 97 7.91 10.28 -4.57
C HIS A 97 7.39 9.67 -5.86
N ILE A 98 8.06 8.61 -6.34
CA ILE A 98 7.54 7.70 -7.36
C ILE A 98 6.94 6.52 -6.62
N ALA A 99 5.62 6.43 -6.63
CA ALA A 99 4.88 5.42 -5.89
C ALA A 99 4.59 4.20 -6.76
N LEU A 100 4.99 3.02 -6.27
CA LEU A 100 4.56 1.72 -6.76
C LEU A 100 3.37 1.27 -5.90
N ILE A 101 2.17 1.26 -6.49
CA ILE A 101 0.91 1.06 -5.78
C ILE A 101 0.45 -0.37 -5.94
N TYR A 102 0.28 -1.07 -4.83
CA TYR A 102 -0.14 -2.46 -4.77
C TYR A 102 -1.45 -2.62 -4.01
N PHE A 103 -2.21 -3.64 -4.38
CA PHE A 103 -3.38 -4.10 -3.66
C PHE A 103 -3.09 -5.45 -3.03
N ALA A 104 -3.57 -5.64 -1.81
CA ALA A 104 -3.39 -6.90 -1.08
C ALA A 104 -4.61 -7.25 -0.25
N GLU A 105 -4.74 -8.52 0.11
CA GLU A 105 -5.69 -8.99 1.11
C GLU A 105 -4.96 -9.41 2.39
N ALA A 106 -5.51 -9.01 3.54
CA ALA A 106 -5.08 -9.51 4.83
C ALA A 106 -5.91 -10.73 5.26
N ALA A 107 -5.23 -11.73 5.80
CA ALA A 107 -5.90 -12.91 6.35
C ALA A 107 -6.72 -12.60 7.62
N SER A 108 -6.32 -11.56 8.35
CA SER A 108 -6.93 -11.13 9.61
C SER A 108 -7.13 -9.63 9.66
N SER A 109 -8.11 -9.16 10.43
CA SER A 109 -8.29 -7.73 10.76
C SER A 109 -7.50 -7.30 12.01
N ALA A 110 -6.90 -8.24 12.73
CA ALA A 110 -6.18 -7.97 13.97
C ALA A 110 -4.76 -7.45 13.66
N PHE A 111 -4.60 -6.15 13.67
CA PHE A 111 -3.32 -5.49 13.51
C PHE A 111 -2.69 -5.13 14.86
N LYS A 112 -1.38 -4.98 14.87
CA LYS A 112 -0.63 -4.36 15.97
C LYS A 112 -0.23 -2.96 15.50
N LYS A 113 -0.75 -1.95 16.16
CA LYS A 113 -0.34 -0.57 15.88
C LYS A 113 1.14 -0.37 16.26
N SER A 114 1.91 0.19 15.34
CA SER A 114 3.26 0.68 15.65
C SER A 114 3.21 2.07 16.27
N ASP A 115 4.35 2.54 16.79
CA ASP A 115 4.47 3.90 17.32
C ASP A 115 4.52 4.97 16.22
N GLU A 116 4.58 4.57 14.95
CA GLU A 116 4.63 5.46 13.79
C GLU A 116 3.29 6.11 13.47
N HIS A 117 2.18 5.51 13.91
CA HIS A 117 0.82 5.98 13.63
C HIS A 117 0.01 6.25 14.90
N LEU A 118 -0.85 7.28 14.82
CA LEU A 118 -1.80 7.59 15.89
C LEU A 118 -2.90 6.53 15.98
N GLU A 119 -3.41 6.11 14.83
CA GLU A 119 -4.52 5.16 14.71
C GLU A 119 -4.43 4.36 13.40
N LEU A 120 -4.87 3.11 13.43
CA LEU A 120 -5.13 2.28 12.26
C LEU A 120 -6.63 2.01 12.17
N LYS A 121 -7.22 2.10 10.99
CA LYS A 121 -8.66 1.91 10.82
C LYS A 121 -9.03 1.22 9.50
N TRP A 122 -9.94 0.26 9.60
CA TRP A 122 -10.56 -0.39 8.46
C TRP A 122 -11.78 0.43 7.99
N LEU A 123 -11.71 1.00 6.79
CA LEU A 123 -12.75 1.82 6.18
C LEU A 123 -13.56 1.04 5.15
N LYS A 124 -14.88 1.12 5.22
CA LYS A 124 -15.80 0.67 4.16
C LYS A 124 -15.78 1.65 2.99
N GLN A 125 -16.36 1.26 1.86
CA GLN A 125 -16.46 2.11 0.67
C GLN A 125 -17.12 3.48 0.98
N GLU A 126 -18.18 3.49 1.77
CA GLU A 126 -18.91 4.72 2.14
C GLU A 126 -18.05 5.64 3.01
N GLU A 127 -17.18 5.06 3.85
CA GLU A 127 -16.25 5.81 4.70
C GLU A 127 -15.09 6.38 3.89
N VAL A 128 -14.57 5.63 2.90
CA VAL A 128 -13.53 6.09 1.98
C VAL A 128 -13.94 7.37 1.24
N THR A 129 -15.20 7.48 0.86
CA THR A 129 -15.74 8.66 0.18
C THR A 129 -16.25 9.74 1.12
N SER A 130 -16.25 9.49 2.43
CA SER A 130 -16.73 10.43 3.44
C SER A 130 -15.75 11.60 3.63
N PRO A 131 -16.24 12.86 3.69
CA PRO A 131 -15.39 14.01 3.95
C PRO A 131 -14.73 14.00 5.35
N VAL A 132 -15.21 13.16 6.27
CA VAL A 132 -14.64 12.99 7.63
C VAL A 132 -13.17 12.57 7.58
N TYR A 133 -12.78 11.70 6.63
CA TYR A 133 -11.41 11.22 6.50
C TYR A 133 -10.54 12.13 5.62
N ASN A 134 -11.15 13.06 4.90
CA ASN A 134 -10.46 14.02 4.03
C ASN A 134 -9.41 13.38 3.11
N LEU A 135 -9.76 12.23 2.52
CA LEU A 135 -8.89 11.53 1.58
C LEU A 135 -8.81 12.30 0.27
N THR A 136 -7.63 12.29 -0.35
CA THR A 136 -7.45 12.88 -1.69
C THR A 136 -8.18 12.04 -2.75
N ALA A 137 -8.45 12.65 -3.91
CA ALA A 137 -9.08 11.96 -5.04
C ALA A 137 -8.29 10.70 -5.46
N SER A 138 -6.96 10.76 -5.45
CA SER A 138 -6.09 9.60 -5.76
C SER A 138 -6.27 8.48 -4.74
N LEU A 139 -6.27 8.79 -3.45
CA LEU A 139 -6.46 7.79 -2.38
C LEU A 139 -7.85 7.14 -2.46
N ILE A 140 -8.89 7.92 -2.73
CA ILE A 140 -10.25 7.41 -2.94
C ILE A 140 -10.27 6.46 -4.14
N PHE A 141 -9.67 6.87 -5.26
CA PHE A 141 -9.60 6.04 -6.47
C PHE A 141 -8.91 4.69 -6.20
N TYR A 142 -7.71 4.71 -5.62
CA TYR A 142 -6.95 3.48 -5.37
C TYR A 142 -7.62 2.58 -4.33
N ALA A 143 -8.17 3.15 -3.26
CA ALA A 143 -8.91 2.39 -2.25
C ALA A 143 -10.15 1.70 -2.87
N THR A 144 -10.90 2.41 -3.71
CA THR A 144 -12.05 1.85 -4.43
C THR A 144 -11.61 0.70 -5.35
N LYS A 145 -10.53 0.89 -6.11
CA LYS A 145 -9.97 -0.16 -6.98
C LYS A 145 -9.47 -1.38 -6.22
N ALA A 146 -8.89 -1.19 -5.05
CA ALA A 146 -8.47 -2.29 -4.19
C ALA A 146 -9.67 -3.11 -3.68
N LEU A 147 -10.75 -2.45 -3.25
CA LEU A 147 -12.00 -3.12 -2.85
C LEU A 147 -12.63 -3.90 -4.01
N GLU A 148 -12.67 -3.32 -5.21
CA GLU A 148 -13.16 -3.99 -6.42
C GLU A 148 -12.31 -5.23 -6.77
N ALA A 149 -10.98 -5.11 -6.72
CA ALA A 149 -10.08 -6.22 -7.04
C ALA A 149 -10.24 -7.40 -6.05
N SER A 150 -10.38 -7.11 -4.76
CA SER A 150 -10.64 -8.12 -3.72
C SER A 150 -12.00 -8.82 -3.94
N ALA A 151 -13.05 -8.07 -4.28
CA ALA A 151 -14.37 -8.63 -4.57
C ALA A 151 -14.36 -9.57 -5.78
N GLN A 152 -13.69 -9.16 -6.88
CA GLN A 152 -13.57 -9.95 -8.12
C GLN A 152 -12.80 -11.26 -7.90
N ARG A 153 -11.76 -11.25 -7.04
CA ARG A 153 -11.02 -12.46 -6.70
C ARG A 153 -11.90 -13.50 -6.04
N LYS A 154 -12.75 -13.10 -5.09
CA LYS A 154 -13.66 -14.01 -4.39
C LYS A 154 -14.66 -14.67 -5.34
N THR A 155 -15.13 -13.95 -6.35
CA THR A 155 -16.06 -14.50 -7.36
C THR A 155 -15.37 -15.55 -8.25
N LYS A 156 -14.07 -15.45 -8.52
CA LYS A 156 -13.33 -16.42 -9.34
C LYS A 156 -12.95 -17.70 -8.59
N LEU A 157 -13.01 -17.69 -7.27
CA LEU A 157 -12.67 -18.85 -6.41
C LEU A 157 -13.93 -19.68 -6.02
N GLN A 158 -15.13 -19.23 -6.39
CA GLN A 158 -16.41 -19.96 -6.26
C GLN A 158 -16.78 -20.64 -7.57
#